data_24fa2dc0742af0e1cec610b2bcc09ea6
#
_entry.id   24fa2dc0742af0e1cec610b2bcc09ea6
#
_cell.length_a   1.000
_cell.length_b   1.000
_cell.length_c   1.000
_cell.angle_alpha   90.00
_cell.angle_beta   90.00
_cell.angle_gamma   90.00
#
_symmetry.space_group_name_H-M   'P 1'
#
loop_
_entity.id
_entity.type
_entity.pdbx_description
1 polymer ?
#
loop_
_entity_poly.entity_id
_entity_poly.type
_entity_poly.pdbx_seq_one_letter_code
_entity_poly.pdbx_strand_id
1 'polypeptide(L)'
;MKKFLSLALALTMALTLAACGGKTDTPPADTNDGSTAGQTGGKLVVYSALNEDNTIAIADQFKKDTGIEIEYISLGGGDAVARVQAEMANPKADILVGGSVDLYGSLATAGAFEAYDSPNNDSLDARFNDPNHFWQGWYMGVLSIIINEERFEKELTPKGVKMPD
;
A
#
# COMPACT_ATOMS: atom_id res chain seq x y z
N MET A 1 -37.87 15.12 -45.18
CA MET A 1 -37.34 13.76 -45.14
C MET A 1 -36.39 13.47 -44.01
N LYS A 2 -35.93 14.47 -43.21
CA LYS A 2 -34.99 14.24 -42.08
C LYS A 2 -35.65 13.99 -40.71
N LYS A 3 -36.98 14.12 -40.60
CA LYS A 3 -37.72 13.95 -39.32
C LYS A 3 -38.33 12.56 -39.10
N PHE A 4 -38.32 11.71 -40.12
CA PHE A 4 -38.88 10.36 -40.02
C PHE A 4 -37.81 9.29 -39.73
N LEU A 5 -36.52 9.63 -39.82
CA LEU A 5 -35.43 8.68 -39.58
C LEU A 5 -35.06 8.55 -38.08
N SER A 6 -35.40 9.55 -37.28
CA SER A 6 -35.13 9.52 -35.84
C SER A 6 -36.20 8.78 -35.01
N LEU A 7 -37.37 8.56 -35.57
CA LEU A 7 -38.45 7.84 -34.86
C LEU A 7 -38.37 6.30 -35.05
N ALA A 8 -37.72 5.83 -36.10
CA ALA A 8 -37.53 4.41 -36.36
C ALA A 8 -36.41 3.78 -35.54
N LEU A 9 -35.44 4.60 -35.04
CA LEU A 9 -34.33 4.09 -34.24
C LEU A 9 -34.67 3.95 -32.74
N ALA A 10 -35.69 4.64 -32.26
CA ALA A 10 -36.16 4.59 -30.89
C ALA A 10 -37.07 3.37 -30.57
N LEU A 11 -37.64 2.73 -31.59
CA LEU A 11 -38.58 1.64 -31.39
C LEU A 11 -37.95 0.23 -31.41
N THR A 12 -36.66 0.12 -31.79
CA THR A 12 -35.96 -1.16 -31.85
C THR A 12 -35.22 -1.52 -30.56
N MET A 13 -35.12 -0.63 -29.56
CA MET A 13 -34.47 -0.88 -28.27
C MET A 13 -35.43 -1.35 -27.16
N ALA A 14 -36.74 -1.45 -27.40
CA ALA A 14 -37.71 -1.75 -26.35
C ALA A 14 -38.14 -3.23 -26.28
N LEU A 15 -37.61 -4.14 -27.09
CA LEU A 15 -38.09 -5.53 -27.20
C LEU A 15 -37.13 -6.62 -26.73
N THR A 16 -36.09 -6.33 -25.97
CA THR A 16 -35.12 -7.36 -25.48
C THR A 16 -35.11 -7.60 -23.97
N LEU A 17 -36.17 -7.21 -23.23
CA LEU A 17 -36.24 -7.43 -21.78
C LEU A 17 -37.35 -8.39 -21.34
N ALA A 18 -37.68 -9.37 -22.11
CA ALA A 18 -38.69 -10.37 -21.69
C ALA A 18 -38.25 -11.80 -22.03
N ALA A 19 -37.19 -12.31 -21.45
CA ALA A 19 -36.92 -13.74 -21.35
C ALA A 19 -35.84 -14.05 -20.33
N CYS A 20 -36.14 -14.14 -19.04
CA CYS A 20 -35.61 -15.13 -18.11
C CYS A 20 -36.42 -15.09 -16.82
N GLY A 21 -37.56 -15.82 -16.83
CA GLY A 21 -38.18 -16.28 -15.59
C GLY A 21 -37.43 -17.52 -15.12
N GLY A 22 -36.82 -17.46 -13.94
CA GLY A 22 -36.10 -18.57 -13.34
C GLY A 22 -35.95 -18.34 -11.83
N LYS A 23 -36.82 -18.99 -11.06
CA LYS A 23 -36.75 -19.39 -9.64
C LYS A 23 -35.89 -18.54 -8.68
N THR A 24 -36.60 -17.89 -7.78
CA THR A 24 -36.11 -17.43 -6.48
C THR A 24 -35.66 -18.62 -5.63
N ASP A 25 -34.36 -18.82 -5.53
CA ASP A 25 -33.74 -19.49 -4.40
C ASP A 25 -33.01 -18.40 -3.58
N THR A 26 -33.58 -18.09 -2.43
CA THR A 26 -33.00 -17.24 -1.41
C THR A 26 -31.76 -17.93 -0.86
N PRO A 27 -30.54 -17.33 -0.92
CA PRO A 27 -29.39 -17.87 -0.18
C PRO A 27 -29.62 -17.66 1.32
N PRO A 28 -29.24 -18.63 2.17
CA PRO A 28 -29.30 -18.45 3.62
C PRO A 28 -28.33 -17.37 4.06
N ALA A 29 -28.73 -16.61 5.06
CA ALA A 29 -27.89 -15.63 5.75
C ALA A 29 -26.71 -16.38 6.38
N ASP A 30 -25.51 -16.21 5.84
CA ASP A 30 -24.28 -16.65 6.48
C ASP A 30 -24.00 -15.76 7.70
N THR A 31 -24.22 -16.32 8.85
CA THR A 31 -23.69 -15.85 10.12
C THR A 31 -22.18 -15.95 10.05
N ASN A 32 -21.51 -14.80 9.99
CA ASN A 32 -20.06 -14.69 10.02
C ASN A 32 -19.57 -15.09 11.42
N ASP A 33 -19.29 -16.37 11.58
CA ASP A 33 -18.60 -16.92 12.73
C ASP A 33 -17.10 -16.76 12.47
N GLY A 34 -16.46 -15.89 13.26
CA GLY A 34 -15.04 -15.58 13.16
C GLY A 34 -14.17 -16.78 13.47
N SER A 35 -13.85 -17.56 12.46
CA SER A 35 -12.84 -18.60 12.52
C SER A 35 -11.77 -18.32 11.49
N THR A 36 -10.63 -17.91 11.96
CA THR A 36 -9.36 -17.79 11.21
C THR A 36 -8.90 -19.16 10.75
N ALA A 37 -9.55 -19.69 9.72
CA ALA A 37 -9.07 -20.84 8.97
C ALA A 37 -8.43 -20.31 7.69
N GLY A 38 -7.13 -20.58 7.50
CA GLY A 38 -6.28 -20.06 6.46
C GLY A 38 -6.96 -19.99 5.09
N GLN A 39 -7.13 -18.78 4.59
CA GLN A 39 -7.46 -18.55 3.19
C GLN A 39 -6.26 -19.01 2.35
N THR A 40 -6.33 -20.20 1.84
CA THR A 40 -5.42 -20.68 0.81
C THR A 40 -5.80 -20.03 -0.50
N GLY A 41 -5.00 -19.02 -0.93
CA GLY A 41 -5.10 -18.44 -2.25
C GLY A 41 -5.79 -17.07 -2.29
N GLY A 42 -5.12 -16.05 -1.72
CA GLY A 42 -5.42 -14.63 -1.95
C GLY A 42 -4.26 -13.99 -2.72
N LYS A 43 -4.45 -12.73 -3.11
CA LYS A 43 -3.43 -11.87 -3.69
C LYS A 43 -3.44 -10.55 -2.94
N LEU A 44 -2.26 -10.07 -2.54
CA LEU A 44 -2.06 -8.74 -1.97
C LEU A 44 -1.36 -7.84 -2.98
N VAL A 45 -1.82 -6.62 -3.10
CA VAL A 45 -1.15 -5.56 -3.88
C VAL A 45 -0.36 -4.68 -2.92
N VAL A 46 0.95 -4.60 -3.13
CA VAL A 46 1.87 -3.89 -2.25
C VAL A 46 2.60 -2.79 -3.01
N TYR A 47 2.53 -1.55 -2.50
CA TYR A 47 3.42 -0.49 -2.93
C TYR A 47 4.69 -0.53 -2.07
N SER A 48 5.84 -0.73 -2.70
CA SER A 48 7.11 -0.92 -2.01
C SER A 48 8.07 0.24 -2.28
N ALA A 49 8.48 0.91 -1.21
CA ALA A 49 9.57 1.89 -1.23
C ALA A 49 10.90 1.29 -0.71
N LEU A 50 10.98 -0.03 -0.65
CA LEU A 50 12.22 -0.77 -0.37
C LEU A 50 13.05 -0.93 -1.65
N ASN A 51 14.30 -1.39 -1.49
CA ASN A 51 15.02 -1.90 -2.65
C ASN A 51 14.36 -3.18 -3.19
N GLU A 52 14.57 -3.45 -4.46
CA GLU A 52 13.90 -4.54 -5.17
C GLU A 52 14.23 -5.91 -4.59
N ASP A 53 15.50 -6.16 -4.26
CA ASP A 53 15.95 -7.46 -3.71
C ASP A 53 15.22 -7.79 -2.39
N ASN A 54 15.07 -6.80 -1.51
CA ASN A 54 14.33 -6.98 -0.26
C ASN A 54 12.85 -7.22 -0.51
N THR A 55 12.25 -6.51 -1.46
CA THR A 55 10.85 -6.69 -1.83
C THR A 55 10.59 -8.10 -2.33
N ILE A 56 11.44 -8.61 -3.23
CA ILE A 56 11.36 -9.98 -3.77
C ILE A 56 11.49 -11.01 -2.64
N ALA A 57 12.52 -10.86 -1.79
CA ALA A 57 12.77 -11.81 -0.71
C ALA A 57 11.59 -11.92 0.27
N ILE A 58 10.95 -10.77 0.58
CA ILE A 58 9.78 -10.73 1.46
C ILE A 58 8.56 -11.35 0.78
N ALA A 59 8.31 -11.01 -0.48
CA ALA A 59 7.18 -11.55 -1.24
C ALA A 59 7.28 -13.08 -1.36
N ASP A 60 8.47 -13.59 -1.66
CA ASP A 60 8.72 -15.02 -1.77
C ASP A 60 8.55 -15.75 -0.43
N GLN A 61 9.07 -15.17 0.67
CA GLN A 61 8.93 -15.77 1.99
C GLN A 61 7.48 -15.74 2.46
N PHE A 62 6.78 -14.61 2.28
CA PHE A 62 5.37 -14.50 2.63
C PHE A 62 4.50 -15.51 1.88
N LYS A 63 4.75 -15.69 0.57
CA LYS A 63 4.05 -16.70 -0.23
C LYS A 63 4.31 -18.13 0.26
N LYS A 64 5.55 -18.44 0.69
CA LYS A 64 5.88 -19.76 1.27
C LYS A 64 5.15 -20.00 2.57
N ASP A 65 5.05 -18.98 3.43
CA ASP A 65 4.52 -19.12 4.78
C ASP A 65 2.98 -19.11 4.79
N THR A 66 2.35 -18.38 3.87
CA THR A 66 0.90 -18.13 3.90
C THR A 66 0.14 -18.71 2.70
N GLY A 67 0.82 -19.02 1.61
CA GLY A 67 0.21 -19.35 0.33
C GLY A 67 -0.39 -18.17 -0.42
N ILE A 68 -0.29 -16.95 0.13
CA ILE A 68 -0.82 -15.72 -0.49
C ILE A 68 0.25 -15.11 -1.40
N GLU A 69 -0.14 -14.72 -2.60
CA GLU A 69 0.75 -14.06 -3.56
C GLU A 69 0.80 -12.54 -3.32
N ILE A 70 2.02 -11.98 -3.35
CA ILE A 70 2.22 -10.53 -3.35
C ILE A 70 2.48 -10.05 -4.78
N GLU A 71 1.62 -9.18 -5.28
CA GLU A 71 1.92 -8.34 -6.43
C GLU A 71 2.43 -7.00 -5.93
N TYR A 72 3.68 -6.65 -6.28
CA TYR A 72 4.26 -5.40 -5.79
C TYR A 72 4.58 -4.44 -6.93
N ILE A 73 4.53 -3.15 -6.60
CA ILE A 73 4.98 -2.06 -7.45
C ILE A 73 6.06 -1.30 -6.68
N SER A 74 7.30 -1.33 -7.21
CA SER A 74 8.41 -0.56 -6.63
C SER A 74 8.29 0.91 -6.98
N LEU A 75 8.36 1.77 -5.97
CA LEU A 75 8.18 3.22 -6.08
C LEU A 75 9.21 3.92 -5.20
N GLY A 76 9.64 5.11 -5.58
CA GLY A 76 10.31 6.02 -4.65
C GLY A 76 9.33 6.46 -3.55
N GLY A 77 9.83 6.77 -2.34
CA GLY A 77 8.96 7.14 -1.22
C GLY A 77 8.00 8.30 -1.55
N GLY A 78 8.47 9.35 -2.23
CA GLY A 78 7.64 10.46 -2.66
C GLY A 78 6.59 10.07 -3.70
N ASP A 79 6.96 9.21 -4.65
CA ASP A 79 6.03 8.71 -5.69
C ASP A 79 4.96 7.80 -5.08
N ALA A 80 5.34 6.99 -4.09
CA ALA A 80 4.39 6.16 -3.35
C ALA A 80 3.35 7.00 -2.63
N VAL A 81 3.76 8.08 -1.94
CA VAL A 81 2.83 9.03 -1.30
C VAL A 81 1.89 9.68 -2.31
N ALA A 82 2.44 10.22 -3.40
CA ALA A 82 1.65 10.87 -4.43
C ALA A 82 0.61 9.92 -5.05
N ARG A 83 1.01 8.68 -5.28
CA ARG A 83 0.14 7.65 -5.82
C ARG A 83 -0.97 7.26 -4.85
N VAL A 84 -0.65 6.98 -3.59
CA VAL A 84 -1.65 6.68 -2.57
C VAL A 84 -2.65 7.81 -2.44
N GLN A 85 -2.19 9.07 -2.40
CA GLN A 85 -3.08 10.24 -2.35
C GLN A 85 -4.00 10.34 -3.57
N ALA A 86 -3.49 10.09 -4.75
CA ALA A 86 -4.30 10.13 -5.98
C ALA A 86 -5.35 9.01 -6.04
N GLU A 87 -5.09 7.90 -5.37
CA GLU A 87 -5.95 6.71 -5.36
C GLU A 87 -6.88 6.63 -4.14
N MET A 88 -6.86 7.59 -3.21
CA MET A 88 -7.65 7.54 -1.96
C MET A 88 -9.14 7.29 -2.16
N ALA A 89 -9.73 7.82 -3.24
CA ALA A 89 -11.14 7.59 -3.56
C ALA A 89 -11.45 6.16 -4.06
N ASN A 90 -10.42 5.45 -4.54
CA ASN A 90 -10.51 4.08 -5.04
C ASN A 90 -9.14 3.40 -4.91
N PRO A 91 -8.77 2.99 -3.69
CA PRO A 91 -7.47 2.39 -3.38
C PRO A 91 -7.15 1.19 -4.27
N LYS A 92 -5.89 1.07 -4.66
CA LYS A 92 -5.41 -0.01 -5.53
C LYS A 92 -4.41 -0.93 -4.82
N ALA A 93 -3.79 -0.45 -3.76
CA ALA A 93 -2.88 -1.23 -2.95
C ALA A 93 -3.50 -1.52 -1.58
N ASP A 94 -3.20 -2.71 -1.08
CA ASP A 94 -3.60 -3.15 0.25
C ASP A 94 -2.58 -2.69 1.31
N ILE A 95 -1.29 -2.61 0.92
CA ILE A 95 -0.20 -2.30 1.84
C ILE A 95 0.79 -1.34 1.18
N LEU A 96 1.29 -0.38 1.97
CA LEU A 96 2.46 0.42 1.65
C LEU A 96 3.61 0.01 2.59
N VAL A 97 4.77 -0.35 2.03
CA VAL A 97 5.93 -0.79 2.80
C VAL A 97 7.20 0.00 2.45
N GLY A 98 8.03 0.28 3.45
CA GLY A 98 9.25 1.09 3.29
C GLY A 98 8.97 2.59 3.32
N GLY A 99 10.00 3.40 3.09
CA GLY A 99 9.90 4.85 3.23
C GLY A 99 10.25 5.35 4.64
N SER A 100 9.76 6.52 4.99
CA SER A 100 10.04 7.18 6.27
C SER A 100 8.78 7.50 7.06
N VAL A 101 8.92 7.66 8.37
CA VAL A 101 7.82 8.02 9.29
C VAL A 101 7.08 9.28 8.87
N ASP A 102 7.78 10.28 8.35
CA ASP A 102 7.17 11.55 7.90
C ASP A 102 6.16 11.33 6.77
N LEU A 103 6.47 10.42 5.86
CA LEU A 103 5.59 10.07 4.74
C LEU A 103 4.32 9.38 5.25
N TYR A 104 4.45 8.43 6.18
CA TYR A 104 3.32 7.72 6.77
C TYR A 104 2.45 8.64 7.62
N GLY A 105 3.05 9.52 8.42
CA GLY A 105 2.31 10.51 9.21
C GLY A 105 1.45 11.43 8.35
N SER A 106 1.95 11.86 7.20
CA SER A 106 1.20 12.69 6.26
C SER A 106 0.01 11.96 5.64
N LEU A 107 0.19 10.69 5.26
CA LEU A 107 -0.87 9.85 4.71
C LEU A 107 -1.92 9.48 5.75
N ALA A 108 -1.50 9.16 6.99
CA ALA A 108 -2.41 8.90 8.11
C ALA A 108 -3.30 10.13 8.40
N THR A 109 -2.69 11.33 8.45
CA THR A 109 -3.41 12.60 8.64
C THR A 109 -4.40 12.87 7.50
N ALA A 110 -4.07 12.50 6.28
CA ALA A 110 -4.95 12.61 5.13
C ALA A 110 -6.08 11.58 5.10
N GLY A 111 -6.07 10.58 6.00
CA GLY A 111 -7.07 9.51 6.05
C GLY A 111 -6.87 8.43 4.98
N ALA A 112 -5.62 8.22 4.54
CA ALA A 112 -5.28 7.24 3.51
C ALA A 112 -5.14 5.81 4.07
N PHE A 113 -5.04 5.65 5.39
CA PHE A 113 -4.84 4.36 6.04
C PHE A 113 -6.02 3.99 6.92
N GLU A 114 -6.31 2.70 6.97
CA GLU A 114 -7.16 2.10 7.99
C GLU A 114 -6.32 1.70 9.21
N ALA A 115 -6.86 1.89 10.41
CA ALA A 115 -6.17 1.51 11.63
C ALA A 115 -6.17 -0.01 11.80
N TYR A 116 -5.00 -0.59 12.10
CA TYR A 116 -4.85 -2.01 12.34
C TYR A 116 -4.02 -2.28 13.60
N ASP A 117 -4.67 -2.84 14.61
CA ASP A 117 -3.98 -3.25 15.84
C ASP A 117 -3.31 -4.62 15.64
N SER A 118 -2.04 -4.55 15.24
CA SER A 118 -1.25 -5.75 14.99
C SER A 118 -0.97 -6.51 16.31
N PRO A 119 -1.11 -7.83 16.35
CA PRO A 119 -0.73 -8.63 17.52
C PRO A 119 0.77 -8.54 17.87
N ASN A 120 1.58 -7.98 16.97
CA ASN A 120 3.01 -7.76 17.17
C ASN A 120 3.35 -6.33 17.66
N ASN A 121 2.37 -5.46 17.89
CA ASN A 121 2.62 -4.08 18.33
C ASN A 121 3.48 -4.01 19.60
N ASP A 122 3.23 -4.88 20.57
CA ASP A 122 3.96 -4.92 21.83
C ASP A 122 5.42 -5.44 21.70
N SER A 123 5.79 -5.99 20.55
CA SER A 123 7.16 -6.46 20.28
C SER A 123 8.13 -5.34 19.91
N LEU A 124 7.62 -4.14 19.61
CA LEU A 124 8.38 -2.97 19.23
C LEU A 124 8.26 -1.87 20.30
N ASP A 125 9.31 -1.07 20.42
CA ASP A 125 9.25 0.14 21.26
C ASP A 125 8.17 1.09 20.72
N ALA A 126 7.32 1.61 21.61
CA ALA A 126 6.22 2.50 21.27
C ALA A 126 6.63 3.73 20.43
N ARG A 127 7.91 4.13 20.47
CA ARG A 127 8.47 5.22 19.64
C ARG A 127 8.44 4.92 18.14
N PHE A 128 8.34 3.66 17.77
CA PHE A 128 8.38 3.20 16.38
C PHE A 128 7.01 2.82 15.83
N ASN A 129 5.95 3.08 16.59
CA ASN A 129 4.58 2.79 16.19
C ASN A 129 3.73 4.05 16.25
N ASP A 130 2.73 4.13 15.38
CA ASP A 130 1.70 5.16 15.50
C ASP A 130 0.73 4.83 16.64
N PRO A 131 0.47 5.77 17.57
CA PRO A 131 -0.46 5.53 18.68
C PRO A 131 -1.91 5.27 18.25
N ASN A 132 -2.26 5.61 17.00
CA ASN A 132 -3.56 5.35 16.41
C ASN A 132 -3.57 4.11 15.50
N HIS A 133 -2.48 3.36 15.45
CA HIS A 133 -2.33 2.12 14.68
C HIS A 133 -2.48 2.24 13.16
N PHE A 134 -2.23 3.43 12.58
CA PHE A 134 -2.26 3.62 11.13
C PHE A 134 -1.01 3.10 10.44
N TRP A 135 0.13 3.02 11.15
CA TRP A 135 1.38 2.47 10.65
C TRP A 135 2.21 1.88 11.78
N GLN A 136 3.10 0.99 11.42
CA GLN A 136 4.02 0.32 12.33
C GLN A 136 5.45 0.40 11.78
N GLY A 137 6.41 0.70 12.66
CA GLY A 137 7.82 0.68 12.32
C GLY A 137 8.29 -0.74 12.03
N TRP A 138 9.22 -0.86 11.11
CA TRP A 138 9.76 -2.15 10.70
C TRP A 138 11.29 -2.22 10.78
N TYR A 139 11.98 -1.17 10.38
CA TYR A 139 13.43 -1.05 10.51
C TYR A 139 13.83 0.39 10.79
N MET A 140 15.04 0.55 11.31
CA MET A 140 15.63 1.86 11.55
C MET A 140 16.94 1.98 10.77
N GLY A 141 17.07 3.04 10.00
CA GLY A 141 18.31 3.43 9.34
C GLY A 141 19.05 4.48 10.15
N VAL A 142 20.37 4.32 10.26
CA VAL A 142 21.25 5.34 10.83
C VAL A 142 21.87 6.11 9.67
N LEU A 143 21.64 7.42 9.64
CA LEU A 143 22.35 8.31 8.72
C LEU A 143 23.71 8.65 9.32
N SER A 144 24.76 8.45 8.54
CA SER A 144 26.11 8.80 8.91
C SER A 144 26.82 9.54 7.78
N ILE A 145 27.75 10.39 8.14
CA ILE A 145 28.62 11.08 7.19
C ILE A 145 29.99 10.39 7.25
N ILE A 146 30.45 9.89 6.11
CA ILE A 146 31.79 9.33 5.98
C ILE A 146 32.69 10.41 5.41
N ILE A 147 33.78 10.70 6.14
CA ILE A 147 34.76 11.71 5.77
C ILE A 147 36.11 11.04 5.51
N ASN A 148 36.74 11.38 4.40
CA ASN A 148 38.16 11.07 4.22
C ASN A 148 38.97 12.06 5.05
N GLU A 149 39.49 11.59 6.18
CA GLU A 149 40.16 12.42 7.19
C GLU A 149 41.40 13.14 6.62
N GLU A 150 42.29 12.43 5.92
CA GLU A 150 43.49 13.02 5.33
C GLU A 150 43.15 14.16 4.35
N ARG A 151 42.15 13.94 3.52
CA ARG A 151 41.70 14.96 2.57
C ARG A 151 41.02 16.13 3.26
N PHE A 152 40.26 15.89 4.32
CA PHE A 152 39.62 16.92 5.13
C PHE A 152 40.67 17.82 5.77
N GLU A 153 41.67 17.24 6.41
CA GLU A 153 42.75 17.98 7.05
C GLU A 153 43.55 18.81 6.03
N LYS A 154 43.86 18.26 4.89
CA LYS A 154 44.62 18.94 3.84
C LYS A 154 43.86 20.09 3.16
N GLU A 155 42.57 19.92 2.91
CA GLU A 155 41.79 20.83 2.05
C GLU A 155 40.88 21.78 2.84
N LEU A 156 40.35 21.34 3.99
CA LEU A 156 39.30 22.07 4.72
C LEU A 156 39.81 22.68 6.04
N THR A 157 40.64 21.99 6.78
CA THR A 157 41.20 22.50 8.03
C THR A 157 41.95 23.83 7.83
N PRO A 158 42.77 24.03 6.78
CA PRO A 158 43.43 25.31 6.52
C PRO A 158 42.44 26.46 6.24
N LYS A 159 41.20 26.14 5.86
CA LYS A 159 40.10 27.11 5.62
C LYS A 159 39.25 27.37 6.87
N GLY A 160 39.67 26.84 8.03
CA GLY A 160 38.99 27.04 9.30
C GLY A 160 37.77 26.12 9.51
N VAL A 161 37.58 25.11 8.68
CA VAL A 161 36.52 24.12 8.86
C VAL A 161 36.98 23.11 9.92
N LYS A 162 36.13 22.86 10.92
CA LYS A 162 36.40 21.87 11.96
C LYS A 162 35.75 20.52 11.59
N MET A 163 36.44 19.44 11.96
CA MET A 163 35.88 18.10 11.89
C MET A 163 34.61 18.05 12.76
N PRO A 164 33.50 17.48 12.29
CA PRO A 164 32.33 17.20 13.14
C PRO A 164 32.73 16.23 14.28
N ASP A 165 32.17 16.47 15.47
CA ASP A 165 32.30 15.58 16.63
C ASP A 165 31.54 14.29 16.46
#